data_c76dfaed94db94933eb2c62723dba251
#
_entry.id   c76dfaed94db94933eb2c62723dba251
#
_cell.length_a   1.000
_cell.length_b   1.000
_cell.length_c   1.000
_cell.angle_alpha   90.00
_cell.angle_beta   90.00
_cell.angle_gamma   90.00
#
_symmetry.space_group_name_H-M   'P 1'
#
loop_
_entity.id
_entity.type
_entity.pdbx_description
1 polymer ?
#
loop_
_entity_poly.entity_id
_entity_poly.type
_entity_poly.pdbx_seq_one_letter_code
_entity_poly.pdbx_strand_id
1 'polypeptide(L)'
;MCHKIEQLRSILDNSKYTVALCGSGMMEEGGFIGIKKQDKAYDIESRYGYCVEEMYSSAFYNTRPEQFFEFYKKEMLLRAPKDTATGSALAAMEQAGRLQCVIDSNIYDKAHRGGCRRVINLHGSIYENQCPRCKKKYSLTYILDAKRVPLCDECNVPVRPMISLIGEMVDSQNMTQTTEEITKSDTLLLLGTTMASEVFRQYIKYFSGRSLVIIHKAPHYSDKEATMVILDHPMNVLPLLGYEKKKQAESNASS
;
A
#
# COMPACT_ATOMS: atom_id res chain seq x y z
N MET A 1 8.50 -19.97 -16.43
CA MET A 1 7.39 -19.10 -16.02
C MET A 1 6.06 -19.87 -15.94
N CYS A 2 5.57 -20.51 -17.02
CA CYS A 2 4.26 -21.17 -17.06
C CYS A 2 4.03 -22.16 -15.89
N HIS A 3 4.94 -23.11 -15.66
CA HIS A 3 4.85 -24.07 -14.56
C HIS A 3 4.74 -23.42 -13.16
N LYS A 4 5.46 -22.31 -12.91
CA LYS A 4 5.33 -21.60 -11.63
C LYS A 4 3.97 -20.91 -11.47
N ILE A 5 3.37 -20.41 -12.55
CA ILE A 5 2.03 -19.82 -12.53
C ILE A 5 0.97 -20.89 -12.22
N GLU A 6 1.08 -22.06 -12.82
CA GLU A 6 0.18 -23.19 -12.54
C GLU A 6 0.30 -23.66 -11.08
N GLN A 7 1.53 -23.77 -10.57
CA GLN A 7 1.76 -24.10 -9.16
C GLN A 7 1.17 -23.04 -8.23
N LEU A 8 1.40 -21.75 -8.50
CA LEU A 8 0.83 -20.64 -7.71
C LEU A 8 -0.71 -20.71 -7.74
N ARG A 9 -1.30 -20.90 -8.91
CA ARG A 9 -2.75 -21.07 -9.04
C ARG A 9 -3.27 -22.23 -8.21
N SER A 10 -2.58 -23.39 -8.27
CA SER A 10 -2.93 -24.56 -7.48
C SER A 10 -2.86 -24.28 -5.96
N ILE A 11 -1.83 -23.55 -5.48
CA ILE A 11 -1.72 -23.13 -4.08
C ILE A 11 -2.94 -22.29 -3.69
N LEU A 12 -3.27 -21.28 -4.50
CA LEU A 12 -4.39 -20.37 -4.22
C LEU A 12 -5.76 -21.06 -4.28
N ASP A 13 -5.94 -21.97 -5.23
CA ASP A 13 -7.21 -22.72 -5.39
C ASP A 13 -7.44 -23.71 -4.24
N ASN A 14 -6.38 -24.20 -3.61
CA ASN A 14 -6.43 -25.09 -2.43
C ASN A 14 -6.35 -24.33 -1.09
N SER A 15 -6.13 -23.01 -1.11
CA SER A 15 -6.13 -22.17 0.10
C SER A 15 -7.54 -21.92 0.60
N LYS A 16 -7.69 -21.94 1.91
CA LYS A 16 -8.94 -21.57 2.59
C LYS A 16 -8.96 -20.10 2.99
N TYR A 17 -7.78 -19.55 3.26
CA TYR A 17 -7.63 -18.17 3.70
C TYR A 17 -6.29 -17.60 3.23
N THR A 18 -6.33 -16.84 2.13
CA THR A 18 -5.15 -16.16 1.58
C THR A 18 -5.12 -14.70 2.01
N VAL A 19 -3.96 -14.25 2.47
CA VAL A 19 -3.68 -12.84 2.77
C VAL A 19 -2.52 -12.36 1.92
N ALA A 20 -2.62 -11.15 1.37
CA ALA A 20 -1.56 -10.52 0.60
C ALA A 20 -0.93 -9.35 1.37
N LEU A 21 0.40 -9.33 1.50
CA LEU A 21 1.19 -8.23 2.05
C LEU A 21 1.81 -7.45 0.90
N CYS A 22 1.41 -6.19 0.73
CA CYS A 22 1.83 -5.33 -0.36
C CYS A 22 2.91 -4.35 0.12
N GLY A 23 4.13 -4.47 -0.44
CA GLY A 23 5.26 -3.63 -0.09
C GLY A 23 5.61 -2.57 -1.14
N SER A 24 6.76 -1.92 -0.96
CA SER A 24 7.22 -0.79 -1.80
C SER A 24 7.44 -1.17 -3.27
N GLY A 25 7.74 -2.42 -3.58
CA GLY A 25 7.88 -2.90 -4.97
C GLY A 25 6.63 -2.69 -5.82
N MET A 26 5.43 -2.66 -5.21
CA MET A 26 4.19 -2.30 -5.89
C MET A 26 4.15 -0.82 -6.33
N MET A 27 4.88 0.05 -5.64
CA MET A 27 5.02 1.44 -6.04
C MET A 27 6.02 1.57 -7.18
N GLU A 28 7.11 0.80 -7.13
CA GLU A 28 8.13 0.79 -8.17
C GLU A 28 7.58 0.31 -9.52
N GLU A 29 6.69 -0.68 -9.55
CA GLU A 29 6.03 -1.13 -10.79
C GLU A 29 5.15 -0.02 -11.41
N GLY A 30 4.62 0.91 -10.60
CA GLY A 30 3.90 2.11 -11.05
C GLY A 30 4.79 3.29 -11.41
N GLY A 31 6.12 3.11 -11.40
CA GLY A 31 7.11 4.14 -11.74
C GLY A 31 7.47 5.07 -10.58
N PHE A 32 7.07 4.77 -9.35
CA PHE A 32 7.45 5.58 -8.18
C PHE A 32 8.88 5.27 -7.74
N ILE A 33 9.68 6.32 -7.57
CA ILE A 33 10.99 6.22 -6.97
C ILE A 33 10.87 6.60 -5.50
N GLY A 34 11.14 5.64 -4.60
CA GLY A 34 11.06 5.86 -3.16
C GLY A 34 11.91 7.05 -2.73
N ILE A 35 11.32 7.95 -1.93
CA ILE A 35 11.97 9.18 -1.47
C ILE A 35 13.22 8.94 -0.61
N LYS A 36 13.35 7.74 -0.02
CA LYS A 36 14.52 7.30 0.76
C LYS A 36 15.62 6.65 -0.09
N LYS A 37 15.44 6.47 -1.42
CA LYS A 37 16.53 6.03 -2.29
C LYS A 37 17.61 7.11 -2.31
N GLN A 38 18.88 6.72 -2.18
CA GLN A 38 20.01 7.61 -1.92
C GLN A 38 20.05 8.84 -2.84
N ASP A 39 20.00 8.63 -4.16
CA ASP A 39 20.03 9.74 -5.14
C ASP A 39 18.84 10.68 -4.98
N LYS A 40 17.66 10.11 -4.68
CA LYS A 40 16.42 10.88 -4.50
C LYS A 40 16.43 11.65 -3.18
N ALA A 41 16.90 11.03 -2.11
CA ALA A 41 17.04 11.67 -0.80
C ALA A 41 18.01 12.86 -0.86
N TYR A 42 19.16 12.70 -1.53
CA TYR A 42 20.13 13.78 -1.75
C TYR A 42 19.54 14.95 -2.56
N ASP A 43 18.82 14.65 -3.65
CA ASP A 43 18.13 15.67 -4.47
C ASP A 43 17.08 16.45 -3.64
N ILE A 44 16.33 15.77 -2.79
CA ILE A 44 15.35 16.39 -1.90
C ILE A 44 16.05 17.28 -0.86
N GLU A 45 17.07 16.76 -0.18
CA GLU A 45 17.83 17.53 0.82
C GLU A 45 18.49 18.78 0.21
N SER A 46 19.09 18.64 -0.96
CA SER A 46 19.67 19.77 -1.70
C SER A 46 18.64 20.85 -2.06
N ARG A 47 17.39 20.44 -2.36
CA ARG A 47 16.32 21.36 -2.81
C ARG A 47 15.61 22.03 -1.67
N TYR A 48 15.38 21.33 -0.57
CA TYR A 48 14.54 21.80 0.55
C TYR A 48 15.36 22.21 1.77
N GLY A 49 16.64 21.83 1.85
CA GLY A 49 17.52 22.12 2.99
C GLY A 49 17.28 21.25 4.22
N TYR A 50 16.50 20.17 4.09
CA TYR A 50 16.17 19.23 5.17
C TYR A 50 16.19 17.80 4.63
N CYS A 51 16.61 16.83 5.46
CA CYS A 51 16.54 15.43 5.07
C CYS A 51 15.08 14.93 4.97
N VAL A 52 14.90 13.86 4.19
CA VAL A 52 13.56 13.29 3.94
C VAL A 52 12.87 12.86 5.22
N GLU A 53 13.61 12.28 6.16
CA GLU A 53 13.10 11.80 7.44
C GLU A 53 12.56 12.95 8.29
N GLU A 54 13.25 14.10 8.29
CA GLU A 54 12.79 15.29 8.98
C GLU A 54 11.53 15.85 8.32
N MET A 55 11.55 16.03 7.00
CA MET A 55 10.40 16.57 6.26
C MET A 55 9.16 15.68 6.33
N TYR A 56 9.33 14.36 6.39
CA TYR A 56 8.24 13.38 6.50
C TYR A 56 7.91 13.04 7.96
N SER A 57 8.11 13.97 8.90
CA SER A 57 7.84 13.78 10.31
C SER A 57 6.62 14.57 10.81
N SER A 58 6.00 14.07 11.88
CA SER A 58 4.91 14.79 12.57
C SER A 58 5.37 16.10 13.19
N ALA A 59 6.61 16.15 13.66
CA ALA A 59 7.22 17.38 14.19
C ALA A 59 7.32 18.46 13.11
N PHE A 60 7.75 18.10 11.91
CA PHE A 60 7.86 19.03 10.79
C PHE A 60 6.49 19.52 10.31
N TYR A 61 5.52 18.61 10.19
CA TYR A 61 4.14 18.98 9.88
C TYR A 61 3.57 20.01 10.87
N ASN A 62 3.82 19.84 12.16
CA ASN A 62 3.28 20.72 13.19
C ASN A 62 4.00 22.06 13.29
N THR A 63 5.31 22.11 13.04
CA THR A 63 6.13 23.32 13.24
C THR A 63 6.36 24.11 11.97
N ARG A 64 6.34 23.43 10.79
CA ARG A 64 6.64 24.00 9.47
C ARG A 64 5.64 23.57 8.40
N PRO A 65 4.33 23.82 8.60
CA PRO A 65 3.29 23.29 7.72
C PRO A 65 3.41 23.76 6.27
N GLU A 66 3.89 24.97 5.98
CA GLU A 66 4.07 25.46 4.61
C GLU A 66 5.11 24.61 3.86
N GLN A 67 6.27 24.37 4.46
CA GLN A 67 7.35 23.58 3.87
C GLN A 67 6.95 22.09 3.77
N PHE A 68 6.23 21.56 4.79
CA PHE A 68 5.68 20.22 4.75
C PHE A 68 4.74 20.04 3.54
N PHE A 69 3.77 20.93 3.35
CA PHE A 69 2.81 20.80 2.27
C PHE A 69 3.43 21.05 0.89
N GLU A 70 4.45 21.89 0.79
CA GLU A 70 5.21 22.06 -0.45
C GLU A 70 5.91 20.74 -0.85
N PHE A 71 6.65 20.14 0.08
CA PHE A 71 7.31 18.83 -0.11
C PHE A 71 6.28 17.73 -0.40
N TYR A 72 5.25 17.61 0.44
CA TYR A 72 4.22 16.59 0.34
C TYR A 72 3.52 16.59 -1.02
N LYS A 73 3.12 17.77 -1.49
CA LYS A 73 2.50 17.91 -2.82
C LYS A 73 3.46 17.55 -3.94
N LYS A 74 4.66 18.11 -3.94
CA LYS A 74 5.61 17.96 -5.06
C LYS A 74 6.25 16.58 -5.13
N GLU A 75 6.62 16.00 -3.99
CA GLU A 75 7.39 14.76 -3.97
C GLU A 75 6.54 13.52 -3.72
N MET A 76 5.37 13.65 -3.08
CA MET A 76 4.50 12.54 -2.78
C MET A 76 3.24 12.51 -3.66
N LEU A 77 2.46 13.60 -3.73
CA LEU A 77 1.17 13.57 -4.42
C LEU A 77 1.32 13.64 -5.95
N LEU A 78 2.10 14.60 -6.46
CA LEU A 78 2.28 14.77 -7.92
C LEU A 78 3.17 13.69 -8.55
N ARG A 79 3.91 12.94 -7.74
CA ARG A 79 4.73 11.80 -8.16
C ARG A 79 4.13 10.45 -7.76
N ALA A 80 2.84 10.43 -7.40
CA ALA A 80 2.16 9.20 -7.05
C ALA A 80 2.32 8.14 -8.15
N PRO A 81 2.53 6.85 -7.79
CA PRO A 81 2.70 5.78 -8.77
C PRO A 81 1.45 5.63 -9.64
N LYS A 82 1.64 5.29 -10.90
CA LYS A 82 0.53 4.94 -11.81
C LYS A 82 -0.16 3.67 -11.32
N ASP A 83 -1.42 3.51 -11.66
CA ASP A 83 -2.13 2.26 -11.42
C ASP A 83 -1.57 1.17 -12.35
N THR A 84 -1.44 -0.05 -11.83
CA THR A 84 -0.90 -1.21 -12.54
C THR A 84 -1.91 -2.35 -12.56
N ALA A 85 -1.62 -3.39 -13.30
CA ALA A 85 -2.46 -4.59 -13.36
C ALA A 85 -2.55 -5.33 -12.02
N THR A 86 -1.61 -5.10 -11.08
CA THR A 86 -1.62 -5.76 -9.76
C THR A 86 -2.90 -5.46 -8.99
N GLY A 87 -3.32 -4.20 -8.90
CA GLY A 87 -4.53 -3.83 -8.15
C GLY A 87 -5.79 -4.51 -8.69
N SER A 88 -5.97 -4.53 -10.02
CA SER A 88 -7.11 -5.18 -10.66
C SER A 88 -7.06 -6.72 -10.54
N ALA A 89 -5.87 -7.32 -10.58
CA ALA A 89 -5.69 -8.75 -10.39
C ALA A 89 -6.00 -9.18 -8.94
N LEU A 90 -5.57 -8.41 -7.94
CA LEU A 90 -5.94 -8.64 -6.54
C LEU A 90 -7.46 -8.58 -6.34
N ALA A 91 -8.13 -7.59 -6.95
CA ALA A 91 -9.57 -7.49 -6.88
C ALA A 91 -10.28 -8.68 -7.56
N ALA A 92 -9.75 -9.18 -8.68
CA ALA A 92 -10.28 -10.38 -9.32
C ALA A 92 -10.10 -11.64 -8.46
N MET A 93 -8.94 -11.77 -7.77
CA MET A 93 -8.70 -12.85 -6.82
C MET A 93 -9.67 -12.78 -5.62
N GLU A 94 -9.92 -11.58 -5.07
CA GLU A 94 -10.89 -11.38 -3.99
C GLU A 94 -12.30 -11.78 -4.44
N GLN A 95 -12.74 -11.33 -5.63
CA GLN A 95 -14.06 -11.66 -6.19
C GLN A 95 -14.22 -13.16 -6.49
N ALA A 96 -13.14 -13.83 -6.87
CA ALA A 96 -13.09 -15.28 -7.04
C ALA A 96 -13.05 -16.05 -5.70
N GLY A 97 -12.96 -15.37 -4.56
CA GLY A 97 -12.85 -15.98 -3.23
C GLY A 97 -11.49 -16.59 -2.94
N ARG A 98 -10.45 -16.18 -3.70
CA ARG A 98 -9.08 -16.66 -3.57
C ARG A 98 -8.16 -15.71 -2.81
N LEU A 99 -8.68 -14.59 -2.37
CA LEU A 99 -7.99 -13.60 -1.54
C LEU A 99 -8.98 -13.04 -0.52
N GLN A 100 -8.65 -13.10 0.76
CA GLN A 100 -9.54 -12.68 1.83
C GLN A 100 -9.19 -11.30 2.39
N CYS A 101 -7.91 -10.92 2.35
CA CYS A 101 -7.49 -9.61 2.84
C CYS A 101 -6.20 -9.15 2.12
N VAL A 102 -6.11 -7.85 1.86
CA VAL A 102 -4.89 -7.18 1.45
C VAL A 102 -4.40 -6.29 2.60
N ILE A 103 -3.13 -6.41 2.96
CA ILE A 103 -2.47 -5.55 3.93
C ILE A 103 -1.44 -4.72 3.18
N ASP A 104 -1.69 -3.42 3.07
CA ASP A 104 -0.84 -2.51 2.30
C ASP A 104 0.00 -1.63 3.22
N SER A 105 1.31 -1.64 3.03
CA SER A 105 2.25 -0.74 3.72
C SER A 105 2.46 0.58 2.97
N ASN A 106 1.81 0.76 1.84
CA ASN A 106 1.90 1.98 1.04
C ASN A 106 0.75 2.93 1.36
N ILE A 107 0.95 4.20 1.05
CA ILE A 107 -0.05 5.26 1.32
C ILE A 107 -0.92 5.60 0.10
N TYR A 108 -0.71 4.92 -1.03
CA TYR A 108 -1.34 5.26 -2.32
C TYR A 108 -2.61 4.47 -2.64
N ASP A 109 -3.04 3.61 -1.71
CA ASP A 109 -4.33 2.90 -1.72
C ASP A 109 -4.58 2.09 -3.01
N LYS A 110 -3.52 1.50 -3.57
CA LYS A 110 -3.56 0.83 -4.89
C LYS A 110 -4.49 -0.36 -4.93
N ALA A 111 -4.60 -1.11 -3.84
CA ALA A 111 -5.49 -2.27 -3.77
C ALA A 111 -6.97 -1.86 -3.82
N HIS A 112 -7.39 -0.87 -3.01
CA HIS A 112 -8.75 -0.31 -3.07
C HIS A 112 -9.08 0.27 -4.45
N ARG A 113 -8.17 1.07 -4.99
CA ARG A 113 -8.32 1.68 -6.33
C ARG A 113 -8.41 0.62 -7.43
N GLY A 114 -7.76 -0.52 -7.25
CA GLY A 114 -7.89 -1.70 -8.10
C GLY A 114 -9.23 -2.40 -7.99
N GLY A 115 -10.00 -2.15 -6.92
CA GLY A 115 -11.33 -2.69 -6.67
C GLY A 115 -11.40 -3.71 -5.53
N CYS A 116 -10.33 -3.90 -4.72
CA CYS A 116 -10.39 -4.70 -3.50
C CYS A 116 -11.26 -4.02 -2.44
N ARG A 117 -12.01 -4.80 -1.69
CA ARG A 117 -12.91 -4.33 -0.63
C ARG A 117 -12.32 -4.48 0.77
N ARG A 118 -11.56 -5.55 0.99
CA ARG A 118 -10.94 -5.85 2.28
C ARG A 118 -9.46 -5.50 2.23
N VAL A 119 -9.16 -4.23 2.54
CA VAL A 119 -7.79 -3.69 2.57
C VAL A 119 -7.52 -3.07 3.93
N ILE A 120 -6.38 -3.39 4.51
CA ILE A 120 -5.82 -2.73 5.70
C ILE A 120 -4.66 -1.87 5.24
N ASN A 121 -4.82 -0.55 5.27
CA ASN A 121 -3.75 0.40 4.98
C ASN A 121 -2.97 0.70 6.26
N LEU A 122 -1.83 0.03 6.46
CA LEU A 122 -1.02 0.15 7.69
C LEU A 122 -0.56 1.59 7.98
N HIS A 123 -0.28 2.34 6.94
CA HIS A 123 0.22 3.72 7.04
C HIS A 123 -0.78 4.77 6.56
N GLY A 124 -2.07 4.39 6.49
CA GLY A 124 -3.14 5.28 6.05
C GLY A 124 -3.16 5.53 4.55
N SER A 125 -3.87 6.58 4.12
CA SER A 125 -4.09 6.87 2.70
C SER A 125 -4.00 8.36 2.40
N ILE A 126 -3.33 8.72 1.29
CA ILE A 126 -3.27 10.10 0.77
C ILE A 126 -4.67 10.62 0.37
N TYR A 127 -5.62 9.72 0.13
CA TYR A 127 -7.00 10.09 -0.24
C TYR A 127 -7.86 10.42 0.97
N GLU A 128 -7.37 10.13 2.18
CA GLU A 128 -8.03 10.48 3.42
C GLU A 128 -7.38 11.71 4.04
N ASN A 129 -8.14 12.78 4.13
CA ASN A 129 -7.69 14.06 4.71
C ASN A 129 -8.80 14.61 5.60
N GLN A 130 -8.46 15.06 6.79
CA GLN A 130 -9.47 15.57 7.72
C GLN A 130 -8.95 16.71 8.58
N CYS A 131 -9.87 17.56 9.03
CA CYS A 131 -9.57 18.54 10.06
C CYS A 131 -9.25 17.83 11.39
N PRO A 132 -8.12 18.11 12.05
CA PRO A 132 -7.81 17.49 13.34
C PRO A 132 -8.79 17.90 14.44
N ARG A 133 -9.47 19.07 14.30
CA ARG A 133 -10.38 19.65 15.29
C ARG A 133 -11.84 19.19 15.09
N CYS A 134 -12.46 19.51 13.96
CA CYS A 134 -13.88 19.19 13.72
C CYS A 134 -14.12 17.89 12.95
N LYS A 135 -13.05 17.20 12.53
CA LYS A 135 -13.11 15.92 11.76
C LYS A 135 -13.73 16.02 10.38
N LYS A 136 -14.01 17.23 9.88
CA LYS A 136 -14.49 17.44 8.51
C LYS A 136 -13.50 16.84 7.52
N LYS A 137 -14.01 16.06 6.57
CA LYS A 137 -13.22 15.38 5.54
C LYS A 137 -12.99 16.31 4.34
N TYR A 138 -11.83 16.19 3.72
CA TYR A 138 -11.41 16.94 2.54
C TYR A 138 -10.87 16.01 1.46
N SER A 139 -11.15 16.33 0.21
CA SER A 139 -10.65 15.57 -0.93
C SER A 139 -9.14 15.79 -1.14
N LEU A 140 -8.50 14.87 -1.86
CA LEU A 140 -7.11 15.05 -2.31
C LEU A 140 -6.97 16.31 -3.18
N THR A 141 -7.98 16.61 -4.03
CA THR A 141 -8.01 17.80 -4.87
C THR A 141 -7.94 19.07 -4.02
N TYR A 142 -8.69 19.13 -2.92
CA TYR A 142 -8.62 20.25 -1.98
C TYR A 142 -7.20 20.50 -1.46
N ILE A 143 -6.49 19.43 -1.15
CA ILE A 143 -5.08 19.52 -0.70
C ILE A 143 -4.18 20.05 -1.84
N LEU A 144 -4.34 19.52 -3.05
CA LEU A 144 -3.54 19.91 -4.22
C LEU A 144 -3.76 21.37 -4.62
N ASP A 145 -5.01 21.82 -4.65
CA ASP A 145 -5.40 23.16 -5.13
C ASP A 145 -5.05 24.28 -4.15
N ALA A 146 -4.83 23.96 -2.88
CA ALA A 146 -4.43 24.96 -1.89
C ALA A 146 -3.09 25.60 -2.28
N LYS A 147 -3.05 26.94 -2.38
CA LYS A 147 -1.83 27.67 -2.81
C LYS A 147 -0.67 27.49 -1.82
N ARG A 148 -0.97 27.40 -0.53
CA ARG A 148 -0.02 27.17 0.56
C ARG A 148 -0.47 26.00 1.41
N VAL A 149 -0.76 26.23 2.69
CA VAL A 149 -1.29 25.24 3.64
C VAL A 149 -2.79 25.08 3.39
N PRO A 150 -3.29 23.85 3.15
CA PRO A 150 -4.73 23.61 3.10
C PRO A 150 -5.32 23.78 4.52
N LEU A 151 -6.18 24.77 4.73
CA LEU A 151 -6.80 25.06 6.02
C LEU A 151 -8.25 24.55 6.03
N CYS A 152 -8.69 24.08 7.19
CA CYS A 152 -10.10 23.80 7.42
C CYS A 152 -10.91 25.10 7.30
N ASP A 153 -11.95 25.09 6.47
CA ASP A 153 -12.84 26.24 6.24
C ASP A 153 -13.69 26.63 7.46
N GLU A 154 -13.86 25.71 8.44
CA GLU A 154 -14.58 25.97 9.70
C GLU A 154 -13.67 26.33 10.85
N CYS A 155 -12.52 25.66 10.99
CA CYS A 155 -11.65 25.77 12.15
C CYS A 155 -10.39 26.61 11.92
N ASN A 156 -10.10 26.95 10.66
CA ASN A 156 -8.89 27.65 10.23
C ASN A 156 -7.58 27.05 10.73
N VAL A 157 -7.54 25.70 10.83
CA VAL A 157 -6.33 24.94 11.17
C VAL A 157 -5.89 24.09 9.98
N PRO A 158 -4.60 23.72 9.86
CA PRO A 158 -4.13 22.86 8.78
C PRO A 158 -4.91 21.53 8.72
N VAL A 159 -5.34 21.17 7.51
CA VAL A 159 -5.96 19.86 7.25
C VAL A 159 -4.90 18.77 7.35
N ARG A 160 -5.19 17.72 8.09
CA ARG A 160 -4.26 16.61 8.33
C ARG A 160 -4.45 15.52 7.26
N PRO A 161 -3.41 15.20 6.44
CA PRO A 161 -3.40 13.97 5.66
C PRO A 161 -3.39 12.75 6.61
N MET A 162 -4.26 11.80 6.40
CA MET A 162 -4.39 10.61 7.26
C MET A 162 -3.39 9.53 6.85
N ILE A 163 -2.11 9.89 6.88
CA ILE A 163 -0.96 9.03 6.66
C ILE A 163 -0.08 9.02 7.91
N SER A 164 0.59 7.90 8.18
CA SER A 164 1.56 7.82 9.28
C SER A 164 2.81 8.62 8.95
N LEU A 165 3.13 9.61 9.76
CA LEU A 165 4.38 10.35 9.67
C LEU A 165 5.41 9.77 10.65
N ILE A 166 6.69 10.00 10.36
CA ILE A 166 7.78 9.60 11.28
C ILE A 166 7.57 10.29 12.63
N GLY A 167 7.71 9.51 13.71
CA GLY A 167 7.43 9.95 15.08
C GLY A 167 6.00 9.68 15.55
N GLU A 168 5.13 9.16 14.69
CA GLU A 168 3.79 8.71 15.06
C GLU A 168 3.73 7.19 15.24
N MET A 169 2.85 6.74 16.11
CA MET A 169 2.55 5.33 16.24
C MET A 169 1.60 4.89 15.12
N VAL A 170 1.80 3.69 14.62
CA VAL A 170 0.82 3.03 13.74
C VAL A 170 -0.46 2.80 14.55
N ASP A 171 -1.60 2.96 13.90
CA ASP A 171 -2.90 2.72 14.52
C ASP A 171 -2.99 1.31 15.12
N SER A 172 -3.31 1.24 16.42
CA SER A 172 -3.34 -0.03 17.15
C SER A 172 -4.40 -1.00 16.63
N GLN A 173 -5.51 -0.49 16.10
CA GLN A 173 -6.56 -1.30 15.50
C GLN A 173 -6.05 -1.95 14.21
N ASN A 174 -5.35 -1.19 13.35
CA ASN A 174 -4.73 -1.74 12.14
C ASN A 174 -3.67 -2.80 12.47
N MET A 175 -2.86 -2.57 13.53
CA MET A 175 -1.87 -3.55 13.99
C MET A 175 -2.53 -4.86 14.45
N THR A 176 -3.58 -4.76 15.26
CA THR A 176 -4.33 -5.93 15.76
C THR A 176 -4.98 -6.69 14.62
N GLN A 177 -5.72 -6.00 13.74
CA GLN A 177 -6.36 -6.60 12.58
C GLN A 177 -5.34 -7.29 11.66
N THR A 178 -4.19 -6.65 11.40
CA THR A 178 -3.10 -7.23 10.59
C THR A 178 -2.61 -8.55 11.20
N THR A 179 -2.38 -8.58 12.50
CA THR A 179 -1.93 -9.79 13.21
C THR A 179 -2.98 -10.89 13.12
N GLU A 180 -4.26 -10.55 13.33
CA GLU A 180 -5.36 -11.50 13.25
C GLU A 180 -5.51 -12.10 11.84
N GLU A 181 -5.47 -11.27 10.79
CA GLU A 181 -5.59 -11.73 9.41
C GLU A 181 -4.44 -12.66 9.03
N ILE A 182 -3.21 -12.33 9.41
CA ILE A 182 -2.04 -13.19 9.16
C ILE A 182 -2.13 -14.50 9.93
N THR A 183 -2.57 -14.46 11.20
CA THR A 183 -2.72 -15.66 12.04
C THR A 183 -3.78 -16.63 11.47
N LYS A 184 -4.86 -16.10 10.89
CA LYS A 184 -5.92 -16.90 10.25
C LYS A 184 -5.47 -17.52 8.93
N SER A 185 -4.45 -16.95 8.25
CA SER A 185 -4.09 -17.34 6.90
C SER A 185 -3.40 -18.70 6.85
N ASP A 186 -3.76 -19.51 5.86
CA ASP A 186 -3.04 -20.72 5.49
C ASP A 186 -2.10 -20.49 4.28
N THR A 187 -2.31 -19.39 3.57
CA THR A 187 -1.47 -18.92 2.47
C THR A 187 -1.19 -17.44 2.63
N LEU A 188 0.10 -17.08 2.62
CA LEU A 188 0.56 -15.70 2.71
C LEU A 188 1.31 -15.32 1.43
N LEU A 189 0.84 -14.26 0.75
CA LEU A 189 1.49 -13.69 -0.44
C LEU A 189 2.26 -12.44 -0.06
N LEU A 190 3.57 -12.41 -0.32
CA LEU A 190 4.40 -11.22 -0.21
C LEU A 190 4.59 -10.62 -1.60
N LEU A 191 4.06 -9.44 -1.85
CA LEU A 191 4.04 -8.77 -3.14
C LEU A 191 4.91 -7.51 -3.12
N GLY A 192 6.01 -7.53 -3.89
CA GLY A 192 6.95 -6.42 -3.92
C GLY A 192 7.59 -6.12 -2.56
N THR A 193 7.77 -7.17 -1.74
CA THR A 193 8.39 -7.10 -0.41
C THR A 193 9.12 -8.41 -0.10
N THR A 194 9.80 -8.47 1.05
CA THR A 194 10.57 -9.64 1.51
C THR A 194 10.21 -10.00 2.95
N MET A 195 10.64 -11.18 3.41
CA MET A 195 10.52 -11.61 4.81
C MET A 195 11.27 -10.67 5.78
N ALA A 196 12.32 -10.01 5.31
CA ALA A 196 13.13 -9.08 6.09
C ALA A 196 12.60 -7.64 6.10
N SER A 197 11.42 -7.40 5.51
CA SER A 197 10.80 -6.08 5.51
C SER A 197 10.67 -5.50 6.91
N GLU A 198 11.16 -4.28 7.13
CA GLU A 198 11.07 -3.60 8.43
C GLU A 198 9.61 -3.48 8.92
N VAL A 199 8.67 -3.31 8.01
CA VAL A 199 7.24 -3.20 8.33
C VAL A 199 6.65 -4.57 8.62
N PHE A 200 6.87 -5.56 7.74
CA PHE A 200 6.13 -6.81 7.80
C PHE A 200 6.74 -7.89 8.68
N ARG A 201 8.07 -7.88 8.92
CA ARG A 201 8.74 -8.94 9.71
C ARG A 201 8.12 -9.18 11.09
N GLN A 202 7.62 -8.11 11.71
CA GLN A 202 6.99 -8.20 13.03
C GLN A 202 5.62 -8.89 13.01
N TYR A 203 4.96 -8.94 11.85
CA TYR A 203 3.67 -9.59 11.65
C TYR A 203 3.83 -11.00 11.06
N ILE A 204 4.76 -11.19 10.13
CA ILE A 204 5.01 -12.49 9.46
C ILE A 204 5.33 -13.60 10.48
N LYS A 205 5.95 -13.27 11.62
CA LYS A 205 6.22 -14.23 12.71
C LYS A 205 4.98 -14.92 13.28
N TYR A 206 3.79 -14.37 13.07
CA TYR A 206 2.51 -14.96 13.48
C TYR A 206 1.91 -15.88 12.41
N PHE A 207 2.52 -15.94 11.23
CA PHE A 207 2.08 -16.86 10.20
C PHE A 207 2.51 -18.29 10.53
N SER A 208 1.54 -19.20 10.61
CA SER A 208 1.75 -20.64 10.83
C SER A 208 1.13 -21.49 9.71
N GLY A 209 0.75 -20.85 8.60
CA GLY A 209 0.13 -21.50 7.46
C GLY A 209 1.10 -22.36 6.64
N ARG A 210 0.56 -23.00 5.60
CA ARG A 210 1.30 -23.99 4.81
C ARG A 210 2.11 -23.38 3.67
N SER A 211 1.67 -22.25 3.13
CA SER A 211 2.22 -21.69 1.89
C SER A 211 2.62 -20.24 2.08
N LEU A 212 3.90 -19.97 2.01
CA LEU A 212 4.47 -18.63 1.95
C LEU A 212 5.00 -18.40 0.55
N VAL A 213 4.37 -17.49 -0.20
CA VAL A 213 4.75 -17.16 -1.58
C VAL A 213 5.29 -15.75 -1.65
N ILE A 214 6.45 -15.58 -2.28
CA ILE A 214 7.06 -14.26 -2.51
C ILE A 214 7.09 -13.97 -4.01
N ILE A 215 6.61 -12.79 -4.39
CA ILE A 215 6.70 -12.26 -5.76
C ILE A 215 7.38 -10.90 -5.68
N HIS A 216 8.63 -10.83 -6.14
CA HIS A 216 9.44 -9.61 -6.13
C HIS A 216 10.49 -9.62 -7.22
N LYS A 217 10.98 -8.42 -7.55
CA LYS A 217 11.84 -8.18 -8.72
C LYS A 217 13.21 -8.86 -8.65
N ALA A 218 13.83 -8.91 -7.47
CA ALA A 218 15.23 -9.30 -7.32
C ALA A 218 15.41 -10.29 -6.17
N PRO A 219 16.35 -11.28 -6.29
CA PRO A 219 16.61 -12.25 -5.23
C PRO A 219 16.98 -11.59 -3.90
N HIS A 220 16.53 -12.17 -2.80
CA HIS A 220 16.86 -11.72 -1.46
C HIS A 220 17.26 -12.91 -0.58
N TYR A 221 18.16 -12.70 0.38
CA TYR A 221 18.68 -13.78 1.24
C TYR A 221 17.60 -14.51 2.06
N SER A 222 16.49 -13.84 2.36
CA SER A 222 15.36 -14.42 3.10
C SER A 222 14.41 -15.27 2.23
N ASP A 223 14.62 -15.33 0.91
CA ASP A 223 13.76 -16.09 -0.01
C ASP A 223 13.76 -17.60 0.28
N LYS A 224 14.85 -18.10 0.89
CA LYS A 224 14.97 -19.51 1.30
C LYS A 224 13.91 -19.96 2.31
N GLU A 225 13.26 -19.03 2.99
CA GLU A 225 12.22 -19.31 3.99
C GLU A 225 10.83 -19.45 3.33
N ALA A 226 10.71 -19.10 2.06
CA ALA A 226 9.45 -19.18 1.32
C ALA A 226 9.21 -20.59 0.75
N THR A 227 7.94 -20.97 0.69
CA THR A 227 7.50 -22.19 -0.05
C THR A 227 7.70 -22.03 -1.55
N MET A 228 7.55 -20.80 -2.05
CA MET A 228 7.68 -20.47 -3.47
C MET A 228 8.15 -19.03 -3.67
N VAL A 229 9.06 -18.86 -4.64
CA VAL A 229 9.54 -17.52 -5.03
C VAL A 229 9.40 -17.35 -6.55
N ILE A 230 8.82 -16.23 -6.96
CA ILE A 230 8.75 -15.79 -8.36
C ILE A 230 9.48 -14.45 -8.46
N LEU A 231 10.56 -14.43 -9.25
CA LEU A 231 11.37 -13.24 -9.47
C LEU A 231 10.82 -12.46 -10.67
N ASP A 232 9.83 -11.63 -10.41
CA ASP A 232 9.21 -10.72 -11.36
C ASP A 232 8.38 -9.66 -10.59
N HIS A 233 7.87 -8.66 -11.30
CA HIS A 233 6.91 -7.73 -10.74
C HIS A 233 5.53 -8.39 -10.56
N PRO A 234 4.81 -8.16 -9.44
CA PRO A 234 3.44 -8.66 -9.25
C PRO A 234 2.51 -8.37 -10.43
N MET A 235 2.66 -7.21 -11.10
CA MET A 235 1.85 -6.83 -12.26
C MET A 235 2.02 -7.75 -13.48
N ASN A 236 3.15 -8.46 -13.57
CA ASN A 236 3.42 -9.41 -14.65
C ASN A 236 2.97 -10.84 -14.28
N VAL A 237 2.82 -11.13 -13.00
CA VAL A 237 2.53 -12.48 -12.49
C VAL A 237 1.04 -12.68 -12.20
N LEU A 238 0.44 -11.78 -11.41
CA LEU A 238 -0.93 -11.96 -10.92
C LEU A 238 -1.99 -12.03 -12.04
N PRO A 239 -1.92 -11.22 -13.12
CA PRO A 239 -2.88 -11.34 -14.22
C PRO A 239 -2.84 -12.71 -14.92
N LEU A 240 -1.67 -13.38 -14.94
CA LEU A 240 -1.51 -14.70 -15.57
C LEU A 240 -2.25 -15.82 -14.82
N LEU A 241 -2.68 -15.58 -13.59
CA LEU A 241 -3.51 -16.51 -12.82
C LEU A 241 -4.92 -16.69 -13.45
N GLY A 242 -5.37 -15.75 -14.29
CA GLY A 242 -6.61 -15.87 -15.04
C GLY A 242 -7.88 -15.82 -14.18
N TYR A 243 -7.83 -15.18 -12.99
CA TYR A 243 -9.04 -14.86 -12.25
C TYR A 243 -9.69 -13.64 -12.90
N GLU A 244 -10.95 -13.80 -13.33
CA GLU A 244 -11.70 -12.72 -13.98
C GLU A 244 -12.56 -11.96 -12.98
N LYS A 245 -12.66 -10.64 -13.17
CA LYS A 245 -13.69 -9.85 -12.46
C LYS A 245 -15.07 -10.32 -12.94
N LYS A 246 -15.94 -10.75 -12.02
CA LYS A 246 -17.36 -10.92 -12.34
C LYS A 246 -17.87 -9.57 -12.85
N LYS A 247 -18.36 -9.53 -14.12
CA LYS A 247 -19.08 -8.38 -14.65
C LYS A 247 -20.20 -8.08 -13.67
N GLN A 248 -20.22 -6.88 -13.10
CA GLN A 248 -21.41 -6.41 -12.40
C GLN A 248 -22.56 -6.50 -13.40
N ALA A 249 -23.57 -7.31 -13.09
CA ALA A 249 -24.81 -7.28 -13.83
C ALA A 249 -25.32 -5.83 -13.72
N GLU A 250 -25.32 -5.11 -14.83
CA GLU A 250 -26.01 -3.84 -14.95
C GLU A 250 -27.47 -4.15 -14.57
N SER A 251 -27.88 -3.69 -13.39
CA SER A 251 -29.29 -3.63 -13.03
C SER A 251 -29.91 -2.51 -13.87
N ASN A 252 -30.21 -2.83 -15.13
CA ASN A 252 -31.19 -2.11 -15.87
C ASN A 252 -32.56 -2.40 -15.22
N ALA A 253 -32.88 -1.63 -14.20
CA ALA A 253 -34.24 -1.44 -13.79
C ALA A 253 -34.80 -0.35 -14.64
N SER A 254 -35.38 -0.73 -15.77
CA SER A 254 -36.43 -0.01 -16.45
C SER A 254 -37.63 0.06 -15.51
N SER A 255 -38.06 1.23 -15.14
CA SER A 255 -39.46 1.64 -14.97
C SER A 255 -39.50 3.07 -14.47
#